data_98c83c66294706118dcbe52d4ac5eec7
#
_entry.id   98c83c66294706118dcbe52d4ac5eec7
#
_cell.length_a   1.000
_cell.length_b   1.000
_cell.length_c   1.000
_cell.angle_alpha   90.00
_cell.angle_beta   90.00
_cell.angle_gamma   90.00
#
_symmetry.space_group_name_H-M   'P 1'
#
loop_
_entity.id
_entity.type
_entity.pdbx_description
1 polymer ?
#
loop_
_entity_poly.entity_id
_entity_poly.type
_entity_poly.pdbx_seq_one_letter_code
_entity_poly.pdbx_strand_id
1 'polypeptide(L)'
;MKRQERESLSKEKLRKYTRLHQKKQREREGLFLAEGLRTVTELCRNLPDEEMLVALLIRETQSDDMGFAHAFSGKVFSISDKECSQLAQTTTPQGVFGVFRQQPDPEPFGEGKKGASFIVVLDDVQDPGNVGTILRTAVWFGADGVICSGGTVDRYNAKTVRSSAGSIYAIPHYGVEHIADELKRLKALGYCIVSASLEGKDFREFSSRPEKQVLVIGNEANGVSEQVQTLSDRLVRIPHSGKTAGVESLNAAISAAILIERMALA
;
A
#
# COMPACT_ATOMS: atom_id res chain seq x y z
N MET A 1 24.40 16.28 25.34
CA MET A 1 23.66 17.05 24.32
C MET A 1 22.46 17.69 25.01
N LYS A 2 22.22 19.00 24.83
CA LYS A 2 21.02 19.66 25.38
C LYS A 2 19.79 19.07 24.68
N ARG A 3 18.80 18.64 25.46
CA ARG A 3 17.47 18.26 24.94
C ARG A 3 16.95 19.48 24.16
N GLN A 4 16.72 19.32 22.86
CA GLN A 4 16.07 20.36 22.08
C GLN A 4 14.63 20.46 22.61
N GLU A 5 14.21 21.60 23.15
CA GLU A 5 12.84 21.82 23.61
C GLU A 5 11.91 21.65 22.39
N ARG A 6 11.16 20.54 22.39
CA ARG A 6 10.13 20.30 21.38
C ARG A 6 8.87 21.04 21.77
N GLU A 7 8.24 21.67 20.79
CA GLU A 7 6.95 22.32 21.00
C GLU A 7 5.89 21.25 21.36
N SER A 8 5.01 21.57 22.32
CA SER A 8 3.88 20.69 22.69
C SER A 8 2.81 20.71 21.61
N LEU A 9 2.20 19.56 21.35
CA LEU A 9 1.11 19.45 20.38
C LEU A 9 -0.15 20.19 20.88
N SER A 10 -0.73 21.07 20.06
CA SER A 10 -1.97 21.77 20.44
C SER A 10 -3.15 20.78 20.50
N LYS A 11 -4.12 21.06 21.37
CA LYS A 11 -5.35 20.23 21.52
C LYS A 11 -6.14 20.12 20.21
N GLU A 12 -6.12 21.14 19.39
CA GLU A 12 -6.77 21.16 18.08
C GLU A 12 -6.10 20.19 17.11
N LYS A 13 -4.76 20.26 16.99
CA LYS A 13 -3.98 19.32 16.18
C LYS A 13 -4.15 17.89 16.67
N LEU A 14 -4.08 17.63 17.97
CA LEU A 14 -4.32 16.31 18.53
C LEU A 14 -5.68 15.75 18.12
N ARG A 15 -6.76 16.54 18.30
CA ARG A 15 -8.11 16.14 17.90
C ARG A 15 -8.22 15.86 16.39
N LYS A 16 -7.57 16.67 15.57
CA LYS A 16 -7.50 16.49 14.12
C LYS A 16 -6.81 15.16 13.78
N TYR A 17 -5.65 14.90 14.36
CA TYR A 17 -4.84 13.72 14.03
C TYR A 17 -5.45 12.41 14.55
N THR A 18 -6.08 12.41 15.73
CA THR A 18 -6.83 11.25 16.24
C THR A 18 -7.98 10.86 15.31
N ARG A 19 -8.64 11.82 14.65
CA ARG A 19 -9.71 11.53 13.69
C ARG A 19 -9.24 10.84 12.41
N LEU A 20 -7.94 10.86 12.10
CA LEU A 20 -7.38 10.17 10.93
C LEU A 20 -7.47 8.64 11.02
N HIS A 21 -7.92 8.07 12.13
CA HIS A 21 -8.31 6.67 12.21
C HIS A 21 -9.48 6.33 11.27
N GLN A 22 -10.33 7.31 10.96
CA GLN A 22 -11.50 7.14 10.09
C GLN A 22 -11.15 7.45 8.63
N LYS A 23 -11.50 6.56 7.69
CA LYS A 23 -11.29 6.74 6.24
C LYS A 23 -11.81 8.09 5.75
N LYS A 24 -13.08 8.42 6.06
CA LYS A 24 -13.71 9.70 5.68
C LYS A 24 -12.91 10.93 6.10
N GLN A 25 -12.25 10.87 7.26
CA GLN A 25 -11.43 12.01 7.74
C GLN A 25 -10.10 12.07 6.99
N ARG A 26 -9.47 10.91 6.69
CA ARG A 26 -8.25 10.86 5.87
C ARG A 26 -8.48 11.44 4.49
N GLU A 27 -9.57 11.06 3.83
CA GLU A 27 -9.95 11.57 2.51
C GLU A 27 -10.23 13.08 2.54
N ARG A 28 -10.99 13.55 3.53
CA ARG A 28 -11.31 14.99 3.66
C ARG A 28 -10.08 15.85 3.90
N GLU A 29 -9.15 15.39 4.74
CA GLU A 29 -7.95 16.14 5.14
C GLU A 29 -6.78 15.92 4.16
N GLY A 30 -6.82 14.90 3.31
CA GLY A 30 -5.70 14.46 2.48
C GLY A 30 -4.50 13.99 3.32
N LEU A 31 -4.77 13.49 4.55
CA LEU A 31 -3.75 13.11 5.52
C LEU A 31 -3.94 11.67 5.99
N PHE A 32 -2.87 11.07 6.48
CA PHE A 32 -2.93 9.82 7.24
C PHE A 32 -1.96 9.82 8.42
N LEU A 33 -2.22 8.94 9.38
CA LEU A 33 -1.40 8.75 10.58
C LEU A 33 -0.65 7.43 10.46
N ALA A 34 0.67 7.48 10.64
CA ALA A 34 1.53 6.31 10.76
C ALA A 34 2.02 6.18 12.20
N GLU A 35 2.06 4.94 12.70
CA GLU A 35 2.47 4.60 14.07
C GLU A 35 3.70 3.69 14.04
N GLY A 36 4.64 3.96 14.97
CA GLY A 36 5.83 3.16 15.23
C GLY A 36 7.08 3.71 14.55
N LEU A 37 8.19 3.65 15.30
CA LEU A 37 9.48 4.21 14.89
C LEU A 37 9.91 3.71 13.50
N ARG A 38 9.87 2.40 13.29
CA ARG A 38 10.27 1.80 12.01
C ARG A 38 9.43 2.29 10.85
N THR A 39 8.08 2.25 10.98
CA THR A 39 7.16 2.69 9.93
C THR A 39 7.38 4.16 9.57
N VAL A 40 7.47 5.02 10.57
CA VAL A 40 7.69 6.46 10.38
C VAL A 40 9.04 6.73 9.73
N THR A 41 10.11 6.04 10.17
CA THR A 41 11.44 6.18 9.55
C THR A 41 11.45 5.74 8.09
N GLU A 42 10.80 4.61 7.77
CA GLU A 42 10.72 4.10 6.40
C GLU A 42 9.92 5.05 5.48
N LEU A 43 8.83 5.62 5.99
CA LEU A 43 8.08 6.66 5.27
C LEU A 43 8.93 7.91 5.03
N CYS A 44 9.61 8.42 6.05
CA CYS A 44 10.47 9.60 5.93
C CYS A 44 11.61 9.42 4.93
N ARG A 45 12.15 8.20 4.78
CA ARG A 45 13.19 7.90 3.79
C ARG A 45 12.68 7.85 2.34
N ASN A 46 11.39 7.59 2.15
CA ASN A 46 10.77 7.45 0.84
C ASN A 46 9.86 8.64 0.49
N LEU A 47 9.94 9.75 1.23
CA LEU A 47 9.15 10.94 0.92
C LEU A 47 9.52 11.48 -0.46
N PRO A 48 8.53 11.72 -1.33
CA PRO A 48 8.77 12.42 -2.60
C PRO A 48 9.23 13.87 -2.39
N ASP A 49 8.75 14.51 -1.31
CA ASP A 49 9.02 15.86 -0.90
C ASP A 49 8.89 15.96 0.63
N GLU A 50 9.72 16.80 1.28
CA GLU A 50 9.65 17.04 2.73
C GLU A 50 8.30 17.61 3.20
N GLU A 51 7.57 18.30 2.32
CA GLU A 51 6.21 18.81 2.59
C GLU A 51 5.16 17.69 2.78
N MET A 52 5.49 16.46 2.37
CA MET A 52 4.64 15.30 2.64
C MET A 52 4.59 14.93 4.12
N LEU A 53 5.60 15.26 4.91
CA LEU A 53 5.55 15.17 6.38
C LEU A 53 4.94 16.45 6.95
N VAL A 54 3.80 16.33 7.61
CA VAL A 54 3.07 17.44 8.25
C VAL A 54 3.46 17.59 9.71
N ALA A 55 3.63 16.48 10.44
CA ALA A 55 4.04 16.49 11.84
C ALA A 55 4.69 15.15 12.23
N LEU A 56 5.73 15.23 13.04
CA LEU A 56 6.35 14.12 13.74
C LEU A 56 6.05 14.26 15.23
N LEU A 57 5.35 13.29 15.80
CA LEU A 57 4.88 13.30 17.18
C LEU A 57 5.69 12.29 17.98
N ILE A 58 6.35 12.75 19.03
CA ILE A 58 7.28 11.93 19.81
C ILE A 58 6.92 12.04 21.29
N ARG A 59 6.76 10.88 21.94
CA ARG A 59 6.49 10.81 23.37
C ARG A 59 7.60 11.50 24.17
N GLU A 60 7.25 12.26 25.18
CA GLU A 60 8.20 12.97 26.05
C GLU A 60 9.27 12.08 26.66
N THR A 61 8.92 10.84 27.00
CA THR A 61 9.84 9.85 27.59
C THR A 61 10.75 9.17 26.56
N GLN A 62 10.53 9.38 25.25
CA GLN A 62 11.33 8.77 24.19
C GLN A 62 12.66 9.49 24.05
N SER A 63 13.75 8.74 23.88
CA SER A 63 15.10 9.34 23.68
C SER A 63 15.17 10.18 22.42
N ASP A 64 16.04 11.22 22.46
CA ASP A 64 16.28 12.11 21.31
C ASP A 64 17.10 11.47 20.17
N ASP A 65 17.53 10.23 20.33
CA ASP A 65 18.43 9.53 19.40
C ASP A 65 17.72 8.98 18.14
N MET A 66 16.82 9.80 17.59
CA MET A 66 16.18 9.55 16.32
C MET A 66 16.81 10.45 15.26
N GLY A 67 17.97 10.03 14.76
CA GLY A 67 18.80 10.82 13.84
C GLY A 67 18.06 11.44 12.65
N PHE A 68 16.97 10.79 12.16
CA PHE A 68 16.15 11.35 11.08
C PHE A 68 15.25 12.53 11.53
N ALA A 69 14.91 12.64 12.83
CA ALA A 69 14.03 13.71 13.32
C ALA A 69 14.67 15.11 13.19
N HIS A 70 16.00 15.19 13.20
CA HIS A 70 16.72 16.44 13.04
C HIS A 70 16.51 17.07 11.66
N ALA A 71 16.29 16.26 10.62
CA ALA A 71 16.01 16.77 9.28
C ALA A 71 14.66 17.51 9.19
N PHE A 72 13.73 17.28 10.14
CA PHE A 72 12.38 17.83 10.16
C PHE A 72 12.14 18.75 11.37
N SER A 73 13.15 19.52 11.81
CA SER A 73 13.13 20.26 13.08
C SER A 73 11.90 21.13 13.31
N GLY A 74 11.35 21.77 12.29
CA GLY A 74 10.15 22.61 12.41
C GLY A 74 8.81 21.83 12.49
N LYS A 75 8.85 20.50 12.37
CA LYS A 75 7.65 19.64 12.30
C LYS A 75 7.58 18.64 13.46
N VAL A 76 8.48 18.73 14.44
CA VAL A 76 8.58 17.78 15.56
C VAL A 76 7.86 18.34 16.79
N PHE A 77 6.91 17.56 17.32
CA PHE A 77 6.13 17.91 18.50
C PHE A 77 6.30 16.87 19.60
N SER A 78 6.28 17.33 20.84
CA SER A 78 6.24 16.48 22.04
C SER A 78 4.79 16.10 22.38
N ILE A 79 4.57 14.84 22.75
CA ILE A 79 3.27 14.34 23.22
C ILE A 79 3.41 13.61 24.55
N SER A 80 2.43 13.81 25.45
CA SER A 80 2.33 13.12 26.72
C SER A 80 1.87 11.66 26.55
N ASP A 81 1.98 10.85 27.60
CA ASP A 81 1.48 9.46 27.62
C ASP A 81 0.00 9.36 27.31
N LYS A 82 -0.81 10.31 27.78
CA LYS A 82 -2.24 10.38 27.52
C LYS A 82 -2.54 10.64 26.04
N GLU A 83 -1.83 11.58 25.44
CA GLU A 83 -1.96 11.91 24.01
C GLU A 83 -1.47 10.77 23.12
N CYS A 84 -0.37 10.12 23.51
CA CYS A 84 0.12 8.91 22.85
C CYS A 84 -0.96 7.82 22.83
N SER A 85 -1.62 7.57 23.96
CA SER A 85 -2.71 6.58 24.04
C SER A 85 -3.92 6.94 23.18
N GLN A 86 -4.21 8.23 22.95
CA GLN A 86 -5.29 8.68 22.09
C GLN A 86 -4.96 8.52 20.59
N LEU A 87 -3.67 8.63 20.23
CA LEU A 87 -3.19 8.50 18.84
C LEU A 87 -2.94 7.04 18.45
N ALA A 88 -2.73 6.16 19.43
CA ALA A 88 -2.36 4.78 19.19
C ALA A 88 -3.52 3.93 18.64
N GLN A 89 -3.19 3.02 17.74
CA GLN A 89 -4.05 1.91 17.29
C GLN A 89 -3.49 0.54 17.72
N THR A 90 -2.27 0.52 18.25
CA THR A 90 -1.66 -0.69 18.82
C THR A 90 -1.83 -0.70 20.34
N THR A 91 -1.85 -1.90 20.91
CA THR A 91 -1.97 -2.08 22.38
C THR A 91 -0.75 -1.57 23.15
N THR A 92 0.43 -1.60 22.53
CA THR A 92 1.70 -1.16 23.10
C THR A 92 2.40 -0.16 22.19
N PRO A 93 1.95 1.12 22.17
CA PRO A 93 2.50 2.11 21.28
C PRO A 93 3.97 2.44 21.60
N GLN A 94 4.79 2.51 20.56
CA GLN A 94 6.20 2.88 20.68
C GLN A 94 6.44 4.38 20.95
N GLY A 95 5.37 5.19 20.97
CA GLY A 95 5.48 6.63 21.26
C GLY A 95 6.03 7.48 20.12
N VAL A 96 6.04 6.97 18.90
CA VAL A 96 6.44 7.70 17.69
C VAL A 96 5.32 7.61 16.66
N PHE A 97 4.86 8.78 16.19
CA PHE A 97 3.84 8.89 15.16
C PHE A 97 4.26 9.92 14.11
N GLY A 98 3.87 9.68 12.88
CA GLY A 98 4.01 10.66 11.79
C GLY A 98 2.66 10.96 11.17
N VAL A 99 2.39 12.24 10.93
CA VAL A 99 1.25 12.69 10.13
C VAL A 99 1.76 13.07 8.76
N PHE A 100 1.24 12.41 7.75
CA PHE A 100 1.71 12.53 6.38
C PHE A 100 0.57 12.94 5.45
N ARG A 101 0.91 13.60 4.34
CA ARG A 101 -0.03 13.84 3.24
C ARG A 101 -0.22 12.57 2.44
N GLN A 102 -1.44 12.34 1.96
CA GLN A 102 -1.68 11.34 0.93
C GLN A 102 -1.06 11.83 -0.39
N GLN A 103 -0.52 10.91 -1.19
CA GLN A 103 -0.14 11.25 -2.57
C GLN A 103 -1.41 11.58 -3.36
N PRO A 104 -1.36 12.61 -4.21
CA PRO A 104 -2.40 12.77 -5.23
C PRO A 104 -2.43 11.51 -6.12
N ASP A 105 -3.61 11.12 -6.56
CA ASP A 105 -3.70 10.05 -7.53
C ASP A 105 -2.90 10.45 -8.79
N PRO A 106 -2.05 9.56 -9.32
CA PRO A 106 -1.30 9.82 -10.55
C PRO A 106 -2.26 9.89 -11.75
N GLU A 107 -1.75 10.37 -12.89
CA GLU A 107 -2.45 10.17 -14.15
C GLU A 107 -2.68 8.67 -14.40
N PRO A 108 -3.81 8.28 -15.02
CA PRO A 108 -4.11 6.89 -15.32
C PRO A 108 -2.98 6.21 -16.11
N PHE A 109 -2.60 5.00 -15.72
CA PHE A 109 -1.52 4.28 -16.38
C PHE A 109 -1.80 4.05 -17.85
N GLY A 110 -0.71 4.07 -18.65
CA GLY A 110 -0.79 3.91 -20.10
C GLY A 110 -0.97 5.21 -20.88
N GLU A 111 -1.16 6.33 -20.18
CA GLU A 111 -1.18 7.67 -20.76
C GLU A 111 0.15 8.38 -20.47
N GLY A 112 0.65 9.16 -21.40
CA GLY A 112 1.90 9.92 -21.24
C GLY A 112 3.16 9.30 -21.88
N LYS A 113 4.31 9.98 -21.72
CA LYS A 113 5.57 9.70 -22.44
C LYS A 113 6.32 8.43 -21.99
N LYS A 114 6.01 7.89 -20.82
CA LYS A 114 6.53 6.60 -20.31
C LYS A 114 5.34 5.73 -19.96
N GLY A 115 4.93 4.87 -20.90
CA GLY A 115 3.91 3.87 -20.63
C GLY A 115 4.40 2.89 -19.55
N ALA A 116 3.59 2.65 -18.52
CA ALA A 116 3.82 1.56 -17.59
C ALA A 116 3.80 0.24 -18.36
N SER A 117 4.72 -0.68 -18.07
CA SER A 117 4.81 -1.99 -18.72
C SER A 117 4.22 -3.10 -17.84
N PHE A 118 4.29 -2.95 -16.52
CA PHE A 118 3.77 -3.92 -15.57
C PHE A 118 2.97 -3.25 -14.45
N ILE A 119 1.68 -3.54 -14.41
CA ILE A 119 0.72 -3.00 -13.44
C ILE A 119 0.15 -4.14 -12.59
N VAL A 120 0.02 -3.93 -11.28
CA VAL A 120 -0.68 -4.83 -10.37
C VAL A 120 -2.06 -4.25 -10.07
N VAL A 121 -3.10 -5.08 -10.17
CA VAL A 121 -4.50 -4.71 -9.89
C VAL A 121 -4.99 -5.52 -8.71
N LEU A 122 -5.63 -4.86 -7.76
CA LEU A 122 -6.25 -5.47 -6.59
C LEU A 122 -7.77 -5.41 -6.74
N ASP A 123 -8.38 -6.58 -6.96
CA ASP A 123 -9.83 -6.73 -7.13
C ASP A 123 -10.46 -7.19 -5.81
N ASP A 124 -10.95 -6.25 -5.04
CA ASP A 124 -11.63 -6.47 -3.75
C ASP A 124 -10.75 -7.14 -2.66
N VAL A 125 -9.46 -6.83 -2.62
CA VAL A 125 -8.56 -7.31 -1.56
C VAL A 125 -8.87 -6.58 -0.26
N GLN A 126 -9.37 -7.29 0.76
CA GLN A 126 -9.94 -6.68 1.96
C GLN A 126 -9.01 -6.68 3.18
N ASP A 127 -8.02 -7.58 3.28
CA ASP A 127 -7.05 -7.52 4.38
C ASP A 127 -6.00 -6.43 4.14
N PRO A 128 -5.91 -5.41 5.03
CA PRO A 128 -4.95 -4.32 4.88
C PRO A 128 -3.49 -4.79 4.98
N GLY A 129 -3.23 -5.94 5.62
CA GLY A 129 -1.91 -6.56 5.65
C GLY A 129 -1.50 -7.08 4.27
N ASN A 130 -2.44 -7.69 3.54
CA ASN A 130 -2.21 -8.17 2.19
C ASN A 130 -1.94 -6.99 1.24
N VAL A 131 -2.79 -5.95 1.26
CA VAL A 131 -2.60 -4.76 0.41
C VAL A 131 -1.22 -4.13 0.64
N GLY A 132 -0.83 -3.90 1.89
CA GLY A 132 0.49 -3.32 2.19
C GLY A 132 1.66 -4.23 1.76
N THR A 133 1.52 -5.55 1.94
CA THR A 133 2.54 -6.52 1.51
C THR A 133 2.66 -6.57 -0.01
N ILE A 134 1.53 -6.50 -0.73
CA ILE A 134 1.52 -6.47 -2.20
C ILE A 134 2.17 -5.19 -2.72
N LEU A 135 1.85 -4.02 -2.15
CA LEU A 135 2.53 -2.77 -2.49
C LEU A 135 4.05 -2.88 -2.35
N ARG A 136 4.51 -3.43 -1.22
CA ARG A 136 5.95 -3.65 -0.98
C ARG A 136 6.58 -4.62 -1.99
N THR A 137 5.90 -5.69 -2.33
CA THR A 137 6.34 -6.68 -3.31
C THR A 137 6.39 -6.09 -4.71
N ALA A 138 5.37 -5.30 -5.08
CA ALA A 138 5.32 -4.59 -6.37
C ALA A 138 6.51 -3.65 -6.55
N VAL A 139 6.85 -2.86 -5.52
CA VAL A 139 8.07 -2.03 -5.51
C VAL A 139 9.32 -2.86 -5.66
N TRP A 140 9.43 -3.95 -4.89
CA TRP A 140 10.64 -4.79 -4.89
C TRP A 140 10.96 -5.38 -6.26
N PHE A 141 9.95 -5.80 -6.98
CA PHE A 141 10.09 -6.40 -8.31
C PHE A 141 9.90 -5.41 -9.47
N GLY A 142 9.82 -4.11 -9.18
CA GLY A 142 9.80 -3.07 -10.21
C GLY A 142 8.51 -2.99 -11.02
N ALA A 143 7.36 -3.26 -10.40
CA ALA A 143 6.08 -2.92 -11.01
C ALA A 143 5.96 -1.39 -11.15
N ASP A 144 5.34 -0.92 -12.23
CA ASP A 144 5.20 0.51 -12.53
C ASP A 144 4.09 1.17 -11.73
N GLY A 145 3.12 0.37 -11.23
CA GLY A 145 2.04 0.90 -10.41
C GLY A 145 1.06 -0.12 -9.88
N VAL A 146 0.17 0.35 -9.00
CA VAL A 146 -0.90 -0.46 -8.41
C VAL A 146 -2.24 0.23 -8.55
N ILE A 147 -3.25 -0.50 -9.01
CA ILE A 147 -4.65 -0.04 -9.09
C ILE A 147 -5.49 -0.83 -8.09
N CYS A 148 -6.32 -0.15 -7.32
CA CYS A 148 -7.20 -0.77 -6.34
C CYS A 148 -8.66 -0.57 -6.76
N SER A 149 -9.47 -1.63 -6.75
CA SER A 149 -10.92 -1.52 -6.95
C SER A 149 -11.61 -0.81 -5.76
N GLY A 150 -12.83 -0.35 -5.95
CA GLY A 150 -13.63 0.31 -4.91
C GLY A 150 -13.86 -0.54 -3.66
N GLY A 151 -13.88 -1.88 -3.80
CA GLY A 151 -14.01 -2.83 -2.69
C GLY A 151 -12.68 -3.13 -1.97
N THR A 152 -11.55 -2.78 -2.55
CA THR A 152 -10.25 -2.96 -1.89
C THR A 152 -10.12 -2.04 -0.67
N VAL A 153 -9.56 -2.56 0.41
CA VAL A 153 -9.37 -1.79 1.64
C VAL A 153 -8.56 -0.52 1.39
N ASP A 154 -8.84 0.51 2.17
CA ASP A 154 -8.16 1.80 2.05
C ASP A 154 -6.63 1.68 2.13
N ARG A 155 -5.97 2.16 1.09
CA ARG A 155 -4.51 2.19 0.93
C ARG A 155 -3.80 2.90 2.09
N TYR A 156 -4.43 3.91 2.68
CA TYR A 156 -3.93 4.69 3.81
C TYR A 156 -4.46 4.23 5.17
N ASN A 157 -5.07 3.04 5.26
CA ASN A 157 -5.34 2.39 6.53
C ASN A 157 -4.03 2.15 7.28
N ALA A 158 -4.00 2.38 8.59
CA ALA A 158 -2.77 2.29 9.37
C ALA A 158 -2.08 0.91 9.31
N LYS A 159 -2.86 -0.19 9.19
CA LYS A 159 -2.30 -1.54 8.99
C LYS A 159 -1.70 -1.69 7.59
N THR A 160 -2.34 -1.13 6.55
CA THR A 160 -1.78 -1.10 5.17
C THR A 160 -0.47 -0.32 5.14
N VAL A 161 -0.46 0.89 5.68
CA VAL A 161 0.74 1.74 5.76
C VAL A 161 1.88 1.02 6.47
N ARG A 162 1.61 0.40 7.62
CA ARG A 162 2.63 -0.35 8.36
C ARG A 162 3.17 -1.54 7.56
N SER A 163 2.29 -2.31 6.92
CA SER A 163 2.67 -3.50 6.14
C SER A 163 3.42 -3.15 4.85
N SER A 164 3.20 -1.95 4.31
CA SER A 164 3.88 -1.46 3.10
C SER A 164 5.36 -1.12 3.34
N ALA A 165 5.79 -0.96 4.60
CA ALA A 165 7.18 -0.62 4.95
C ALA A 165 7.72 0.57 4.14
N GLY A 166 6.95 1.65 4.03
CA GLY A 166 7.31 2.86 3.28
C GLY A 166 7.05 2.81 1.77
N SER A 167 6.74 1.64 1.22
CA SER A 167 6.51 1.47 -0.22
C SER A 167 5.31 2.25 -0.76
N ILE A 168 4.41 2.69 0.12
CA ILE A 168 3.26 3.51 -0.26
C ILE A 168 3.66 4.83 -0.94
N TYR A 169 4.88 5.33 -0.69
CA TYR A 169 5.43 6.50 -1.37
C TYR A 169 6.35 6.16 -2.55
N ALA A 170 6.78 4.90 -2.64
CA ALA A 170 7.75 4.45 -3.64
C ALA A 170 7.12 3.97 -4.95
N ILE A 171 5.79 3.79 -5.00
CA ILE A 171 5.09 3.32 -6.18
C ILE A 171 3.83 4.16 -6.44
N PRO A 172 3.58 4.59 -7.68
CA PRO A 172 2.32 5.20 -8.07
C PRO A 172 1.15 4.24 -7.83
N HIS A 173 0.08 4.72 -7.19
CA HIS A 173 -1.11 3.92 -6.96
C HIS A 173 -2.38 4.78 -6.91
N TYR A 174 -3.48 4.27 -7.42
CA TYR A 174 -4.79 4.94 -7.33
C TYR A 174 -5.93 3.95 -7.15
N GLY A 175 -7.09 4.47 -6.78
CA GLY A 175 -8.34 3.71 -6.67
C GLY A 175 -9.28 4.02 -7.82
N VAL A 176 -10.03 3.01 -8.25
CA VAL A 176 -11.11 3.15 -9.22
C VAL A 176 -12.38 2.53 -8.67
N GLU A 177 -13.53 3.13 -8.94
CA GLU A 177 -14.80 2.59 -8.48
C GLU A 177 -15.17 1.32 -9.25
N HIS A 178 -14.99 1.32 -10.57
CA HIS A 178 -15.33 0.22 -11.47
C HIS A 178 -14.08 -0.36 -12.14
N ILE A 179 -13.51 -1.40 -11.54
CA ILE A 179 -12.25 -1.99 -12.01
C ILE A 179 -12.37 -2.57 -13.43
N ALA A 180 -13.53 -3.09 -13.81
CA ALA A 180 -13.73 -3.64 -15.14
C ALA A 180 -13.61 -2.60 -16.25
N ASP A 181 -14.03 -1.36 -16.01
CA ASP A 181 -13.91 -0.30 -17.03
C ASP A 181 -12.45 0.14 -17.18
N GLU A 182 -11.71 0.16 -16.09
CA GLU A 182 -10.27 0.41 -16.11
C GLU A 182 -9.51 -0.70 -16.84
N LEU A 183 -9.85 -1.96 -16.64
CA LEU A 183 -9.25 -3.09 -17.36
C LEU A 183 -9.58 -3.07 -18.85
N LYS A 184 -10.82 -2.69 -19.25
CA LYS A 184 -11.16 -2.47 -20.67
C LYS A 184 -10.30 -1.38 -21.30
N ARG A 185 -10.10 -0.25 -20.57
CA ARG A 185 -9.24 0.85 -21.02
C ARG A 185 -7.81 0.38 -21.23
N LEU A 186 -7.22 -0.31 -20.25
CA LEU A 186 -5.86 -0.85 -20.33
C LEU A 186 -5.74 -1.87 -21.49
N LYS A 187 -6.75 -2.73 -21.67
CA LYS A 187 -6.78 -3.69 -22.79
C LYS A 187 -6.79 -2.98 -24.15
N ALA A 188 -7.55 -1.90 -24.30
CA ALA A 188 -7.54 -1.06 -25.50
C ALA A 188 -6.17 -0.38 -25.77
N LEU A 189 -5.37 -0.17 -24.73
CA LEU A 189 -4.00 0.33 -24.80
C LEU A 189 -2.94 -0.77 -25.04
N GLY A 190 -3.37 -2.01 -25.26
CA GLY A 190 -2.53 -3.15 -25.60
C GLY A 190 -1.96 -3.92 -24.39
N TYR A 191 -2.53 -3.73 -23.21
CA TYR A 191 -2.13 -4.54 -22.05
C TYR A 191 -2.75 -5.95 -22.12
N CYS A 192 -1.94 -6.96 -21.85
CA CYS A 192 -2.39 -8.32 -21.59
C CYS A 192 -2.86 -8.46 -20.14
N ILE A 193 -4.12 -8.80 -19.92
CA ILE A 193 -4.71 -8.97 -18.59
C ILE A 193 -4.52 -10.41 -18.14
N VAL A 194 -3.77 -10.59 -17.06
CA VAL A 194 -3.49 -11.89 -16.42
C VAL A 194 -4.11 -11.91 -15.03
N SER A 195 -5.04 -12.80 -14.77
CA SER A 195 -5.71 -12.89 -13.47
C SER A 195 -5.36 -14.19 -12.74
N ALA A 196 -5.07 -14.05 -11.44
CA ALA A 196 -4.85 -15.18 -10.55
C ALA A 196 -6.18 -15.92 -10.30
N SER A 197 -6.24 -17.20 -10.64
CA SER A 197 -7.44 -18.03 -10.45
C SER A 197 -7.05 -19.49 -10.22
N LEU A 198 -7.74 -20.18 -9.32
CA LEU A 198 -7.51 -21.61 -9.07
C LEU A 198 -7.84 -22.49 -10.30
N GLU A 199 -8.74 -22.02 -11.18
CA GLU A 199 -9.13 -22.68 -12.41
C GLU A 199 -8.21 -22.37 -13.60
N GLY A 200 -7.21 -21.49 -13.37
CA GLY A 200 -6.27 -21.09 -14.41
C GLY A 200 -5.30 -22.19 -14.81
N LYS A 201 -4.55 -21.96 -15.88
CA LYS A 201 -3.41 -22.81 -16.28
C LYS A 201 -2.23 -22.57 -15.36
N ASP A 202 -1.34 -23.54 -15.26
CA ASP A 202 -0.09 -23.38 -14.50
C ASP A 202 0.69 -22.15 -15.01
N PHE A 203 0.97 -21.20 -14.11
CA PHE A 203 1.66 -19.97 -14.47
C PHE A 203 3.05 -20.20 -15.11
N ARG A 204 3.65 -21.38 -14.88
CA ARG A 204 4.96 -21.77 -15.44
C ARG A 204 4.90 -22.15 -16.92
N GLU A 205 3.70 -22.44 -17.45
CA GLU A 205 3.50 -22.78 -18.85
C GLU A 205 3.57 -21.57 -19.79
N PHE A 206 3.51 -20.35 -19.23
CA PHE A 206 3.59 -19.14 -20.04
C PHE A 206 5.06 -18.77 -20.33
N SER A 207 5.49 -19.04 -21.54
CA SER A 207 6.87 -18.82 -22.02
C SER A 207 7.11 -17.41 -22.61
N SER A 208 6.05 -16.66 -22.92
CA SER A 208 6.16 -15.32 -23.52
C SER A 208 5.66 -14.24 -22.56
N ARG A 209 6.53 -13.26 -22.30
CA ARG A 209 6.19 -12.04 -21.55
C ARG A 209 5.66 -10.99 -22.53
N PRO A 210 4.41 -10.51 -22.36
CA PRO A 210 3.94 -9.32 -23.10
C PRO A 210 4.72 -8.09 -22.69
N GLU A 211 4.94 -7.15 -23.62
CA GLU A 211 5.58 -5.87 -23.31
C GLU A 211 4.77 -5.05 -22.31
N LYS A 212 3.44 -5.16 -22.38
CA LYS A 212 2.51 -4.52 -21.47
C LYS A 212 1.64 -5.58 -20.79
N GLN A 213 1.66 -5.63 -19.49
CA GLN A 213 0.95 -6.65 -18.73
C GLN A 213 0.32 -6.11 -17.45
N VAL A 214 -0.81 -6.66 -17.11
CA VAL A 214 -1.54 -6.41 -15.87
C VAL A 214 -1.68 -7.73 -15.14
N LEU A 215 -1.28 -7.77 -13.85
CA LEU A 215 -1.58 -8.88 -12.96
C LEU A 215 -2.74 -8.50 -12.05
N VAL A 216 -3.82 -9.27 -12.08
CA VAL A 216 -4.96 -9.09 -11.17
C VAL A 216 -4.91 -10.10 -10.04
N ILE A 217 -4.94 -9.60 -8.82
CA ILE A 217 -5.07 -10.37 -7.57
C ILE A 217 -6.44 -10.10 -6.99
N GLY A 218 -7.19 -11.16 -6.73
CA GLY A 218 -8.56 -11.07 -6.24
C GLY A 218 -8.70 -11.15 -4.72
N ASN A 219 -9.95 -11.08 -4.29
CA ASN A 219 -10.41 -11.22 -2.90
C ASN A 219 -9.96 -12.56 -2.28
N GLU A 220 -9.69 -12.55 -0.98
CA GLU A 220 -9.17 -13.70 -0.23
C GLU A 220 -10.13 -14.90 -0.21
N ALA A 221 -11.44 -14.63 -0.20
CA ALA A 221 -12.48 -15.68 -0.13
C ALA A 221 -13.02 -16.04 -1.52
N ASN A 222 -13.25 -15.03 -2.38
CA ASN A 222 -13.98 -15.20 -3.63
C ASN A 222 -13.06 -15.21 -4.87
N GLY A 223 -11.76 -14.92 -4.70
CA GLY A 223 -10.83 -14.75 -5.82
C GLY A 223 -11.13 -13.51 -6.66
N VAL A 224 -10.75 -13.55 -7.92
CA VAL A 224 -11.01 -12.49 -8.90
C VAL A 224 -12.47 -12.53 -9.33
N SER A 225 -13.14 -11.39 -9.41
CA SER A 225 -14.56 -11.30 -9.77
C SER A 225 -14.83 -11.86 -11.18
N GLU A 226 -16.03 -12.41 -11.39
CA GLU A 226 -16.43 -13.02 -12.67
C GLU A 226 -16.31 -12.02 -13.83
N GLN A 227 -16.66 -10.77 -13.59
CA GLN A 227 -16.55 -9.70 -14.59
C GLN A 227 -15.09 -9.48 -15.02
N VAL A 228 -14.15 -9.52 -14.07
CA VAL A 228 -12.71 -9.38 -14.34
C VAL A 228 -12.17 -10.65 -15.02
N GLN A 229 -12.59 -11.84 -14.59
CA GLN A 229 -12.19 -13.09 -15.24
C GLN A 229 -12.59 -13.12 -16.72
N THR A 230 -13.79 -12.65 -17.05
CA THR A 230 -14.28 -12.55 -18.44
C THR A 230 -13.43 -11.59 -19.31
N LEU A 231 -12.87 -10.55 -18.73
CA LEU A 231 -11.99 -9.59 -19.41
C LEU A 231 -10.54 -10.08 -19.54
N SER A 232 -10.17 -11.11 -18.78
CA SER A 232 -8.80 -11.59 -18.71
C SER A 232 -8.40 -12.35 -19.98
N ASP A 233 -7.21 -12.06 -20.48
CA ASP A 233 -6.60 -12.78 -21.61
C ASP A 233 -6.03 -14.13 -21.14
N ARG A 234 -5.65 -14.21 -19.87
CA ARG A 234 -5.10 -15.42 -19.24
C ARG A 234 -5.57 -15.56 -17.82
N LEU A 235 -6.02 -16.75 -17.44
CA LEU A 235 -6.20 -17.15 -16.06
C LEU A 235 -5.03 -18.04 -15.67
N VAL A 236 -4.34 -17.69 -14.57
CA VAL A 236 -3.14 -18.39 -14.10
C VAL A 236 -3.32 -18.91 -12.70
N ARG A 237 -2.85 -20.12 -12.43
CA ARG A 237 -2.79 -20.68 -11.09
C ARG A 237 -1.37 -20.96 -10.65
N ILE A 238 -1.15 -20.89 -9.35
CA ILE A 238 0.01 -21.48 -8.69
C ILE A 238 -0.35 -22.94 -8.39
N PRO A 239 0.35 -23.93 -8.99
CA PRO A 239 -0.06 -25.30 -8.84
C PRO A 239 0.13 -25.78 -7.40
N HIS A 240 -0.88 -26.50 -6.91
CA HIS A 240 -0.80 -27.18 -5.62
C HIS A 240 -0.06 -28.51 -5.82
N SER A 241 1.08 -28.66 -5.15
CA SER A 241 1.89 -29.90 -5.21
C SER A 241 1.82 -30.74 -3.93
N GLY A 242 1.02 -30.30 -2.96
CA GLY A 242 0.83 -31.02 -1.70
C GLY A 242 0.00 -32.30 -1.87
N LYS A 243 0.30 -33.30 -1.03
CA LYS A 243 -0.40 -34.59 -1.03
C LYS A 243 -1.68 -34.60 -0.17
N THR A 244 -1.94 -33.53 0.57
CA THR A 244 -3.07 -33.42 1.50
C THR A 244 -4.01 -32.31 1.05
N ALA A 245 -5.33 -32.62 1.04
CA ALA A 245 -6.41 -31.70 0.64
C ALA A 245 -6.79 -30.63 1.69
N GLY A 246 -5.92 -30.36 2.66
CA GLY A 246 -6.26 -29.49 3.80
C GLY A 246 -6.06 -27.99 3.60
N VAL A 247 -5.52 -27.55 2.45
CA VAL A 247 -5.30 -26.15 2.12
C VAL A 247 -5.89 -25.86 0.75
N GLU A 248 -6.92 -25.04 0.71
CA GLU A 248 -7.67 -24.73 -0.52
C GLU A 248 -6.96 -23.66 -1.38
N SER A 249 -6.30 -22.70 -0.75
CA SER A 249 -5.62 -21.60 -1.44
C SER A 249 -4.43 -21.06 -0.65
N LEU A 250 -3.55 -20.33 -1.32
CA LEU A 250 -2.51 -19.54 -0.69
C LEU A 250 -3.08 -18.17 -0.24
N ASN A 251 -2.46 -17.58 0.77
CA ASN A 251 -2.74 -16.19 1.12
C ASN A 251 -2.55 -15.26 -0.11
N ALA A 252 -3.40 -14.25 -0.26
CA ALA A 252 -3.41 -13.35 -1.42
C ALA A 252 -2.06 -12.64 -1.65
N ALA A 253 -1.40 -12.16 -0.58
CA ALA A 253 -0.09 -11.52 -0.71
C ALA A 253 1.03 -12.50 -1.09
N ILE A 254 0.95 -13.76 -0.63
CA ILE A 254 1.90 -14.81 -1.03
C ILE A 254 1.69 -15.17 -2.51
N SER A 255 0.45 -15.36 -2.94
CA SER A 255 0.13 -15.60 -4.35
C SER A 255 0.62 -14.45 -5.23
N ALA A 256 0.35 -13.21 -4.80
CA ALA A 256 0.84 -12.03 -5.49
C ALA A 256 2.36 -12.01 -5.61
N ALA A 257 3.10 -12.33 -4.53
CA ALA A 257 4.56 -12.32 -4.54
C ALA A 257 5.15 -13.30 -5.56
N ILE A 258 4.61 -14.53 -5.62
CA ILE A 258 5.03 -15.55 -6.57
C ILE A 258 4.77 -15.11 -8.02
N LEU A 259 3.56 -14.58 -8.29
CA LEU A 259 3.16 -14.18 -9.64
C LEU A 259 3.85 -12.88 -10.09
N ILE A 260 4.03 -11.90 -9.19
CA ILE A 260 4.75 -10.65 -9.47
C ILE A 260 6.21 -10.97 -9.83
N GLU A 261 6.90 -11.78 -9.02
CA GLU A 261 8.27 -12.22 -9.29
C GLU A 261 8.40 -12.83 -10.68
N ARG A 262 7.55 -13.79 -10.98
CA ARG A 262 7.56 -14.48 -12.27
C ARG A 262 7.29 -13.52 -13.44
N MET A 263 6.32 -12.63 -13.31
CA MET A 263 5.97 -11.68 -14.37
C MET A 263 6.99 -10.56 -14.54
N ALA A 264 7.71 -10.20 -13.48
CA ALA A 264 8.73 -9.16 -13.53
C ALA A 264 10.06 -9.65 -14.13
N LEU A 265 10.44 -10.92 -13.88
CA LEU A 265 11.77 -11.46 -14.19
C LEU A 265 11.78 -12.47 -15.37
N ALA A 266 10.62 -12.82 -15.92
CA ALA A 266 10.49 -13.80 -17.02
C ALA A 266 10.87 -13.23 -18.37
#